data_fdaa74018fb1d377577d819ca236c58d
#
_entry.id   fdaa74018fb1d377577d819ca236c58d
#
_cell.length_a   1.000
_cell.length_b   1.000
_cell.length_c   1.000
_cell.angle_alpha   90.00
_cell.angle_beta   90.00
_cell.angle_gamma   90.00
#
_symmetry.space_group_name_H-M   'P 1'
#
loop_
_entity.id
_entity.type
_entity.pdbx_description
1 polymer ?
#
loop_
_entity_poly.entity_id
_entity_poly.type
_entity_poly.pdbx_seq_one_letter_code
_entity_poly.pdbx_strand_id
1 'polypeptide(L)' 'MRQTQKEKLLPEQTAEKIRGYIEGNGLKVGDKLPNEFQLAEICGVGRSTVREAIKLLVFSGKVEVIRGSGTYIK' A
#
# COMPACT_ATOMS: atom_id res chain seq x y z
N MET A 1 -6.27 -23.59 -10.51
CA MET A 1 -6.92 -22.96 -9.65
C MET A 1 -6.18 -22.43 -8.52
N ARG A 2 -5.33 -23.07 -7.90
CA ARG A 2 -4.59 -22.54 -6.84
C ARG A 2 -3.73 -21.43 -7.20
N GLN A 3 -3.22 -21.43 -8.37
CA GLN A 3 -2.43 -20.39 -8.84
C GLN A 3 -3.19 -19.14 -8.83
N THR A 4 -4.43 -19.22 -9.17
CA THR A 4 -5.29 -18.08 -9.19
C THR A 4 -5.33 -17.42 -7.85
N GLN A 5 -5.29 -18.21 -6.81
CA GLN A 5 -5.32 -17.66 -5.50
C GLN A 5 -4.12 -16.81 -5.24
N LYS A 6 -2.96 -17.26 -5.63
CA LYS A 6 -1.80 -16.48 -5.45
C LYS A 6 -1.85 -15.22 -6.20
N GLU A 7 -2.35 -15.29 -7.39
CA GLU A 7 -2.45 -14.12 -8.19
C GLU A 7 -3.36 -13.11 -7.63
N LYS A 8 -4.23 -13.53 -6.74
CA LYS A 8 -5.13 -12.57 -6.18
C LYS A 8 -4.44 -11.68 -5.21
N LEU A 9 -3.21 -11.98 -4.85
CA LEU A 9 -2.47 -11.09 -4.00
C LEU A 9 -1.84 -10.08 -4.90
N LEU A 10 -2.65 -9.44 -5.68
CA LEU A 10 -2.19 -8.46 -6.61
C LEU A 10 -2.37 -7.08 -6.05
N PRO A 11 -1.99 -6.08 -6.79
CA PRO A 11 -2.01 -4.70 -6.29
C PRO A 11 -3.31 -4.28 -5.64
N GLU A 12 -4.45 -4.69 -6.21
CA GLU A 12 -5.72 -4.29 -5.64
C GLU A 12 -5.89 -4.79 -4.22
N GLN A 13 -5.55 -6.04 -3.98
CA GLN A 13 -5.72 -6.58 -2.65
C GLN A 13 -4.68 -6.03 -1.70
N THR A 14 -3.50 -5.76 -2.22
CA THR A 14 -2.47 -5.16 -1.41
C THR A 14 -2.88 -3.75 -1.01
N ALA A 15 -3.51 -3.01 -1.93
CA ALA A 15 -3.99 -1.68 -1.62
C ALA A 15 -5.02 -1.74 -0.49
N GLU A 16 -5.87 -2.77 -0.49
CA GLU A 16 -6.85 -2.93 0.57
C GLU A 16 -6.16 -3.22 1.90
N LYS A 17 -5.11 -3.99 1.88
CA LYS A 17 -4.37 -4.29 3.10
C LYS A 17 -3.73 -3.02 3.64
N ILE A 18 -3.22 -2.19 2.76
CA ILE A 18 -2.61 -0.94 3.17
C ILE A 18 -3.67 -0.03 3.77
N ARG A 19 -4.86 0.01 3.17
CA ARG A 19 -5.93 0.82 3.72
C ARG A 19 -6.30 0.33 5.12
N GLY A 20 -6.35 -0.99 5.29
CA GLY A 20 -6.63 -1.57 6.60
C GLY A 20 -5.58 -1.18 7.61
N TYR A 21 -4.32 -1.12 7.17
CA TYR A 21 -3.23 -0.73 8.04
C TYR A 21 -3.39 0.73 8.46
N ILE A 22 -3.76 1.58 7.52
CA ILE A 22 -3.98 2.99 7.80
C ILE A 22 -5.08 3.15 8.86
N GLU A 23 -6.19 2.49 8.64
CA GLU A 23 -7.30 2.58 9.56
C GLU A 23 -6.99 1.95 10.91
N GLY A 24 -6.37 0.79 10.87
CA GLY A 24 -6.08 0.06 12.10
C GLY A 24 -5.09 0.78 12.98
N ASN A 25 -4.24 1.61 12.39
CA ASN A 25 -3.25 2.36 13.15
C ASN A 25 -3.64 3.81 13.36
N GLY A 26 -4.84 4.16 12.96
CA GLY A 26 -5.33 5.51 13.18
C GLY A 26 -4.54 6.59 12.48
N LEU A 27 -3.99 6.28 11.30
CA LEU A 27 -3.22 7.27 10.58
C LEU A 27 -4.15 8.32 10.00
N LYS A 28 -3.69 9.56 10.02
CA LYS A 28 -4.48 10.67 9.57
C LYS A 28 -3.85 11.40 8.42
N VAL A 29 -4.61 12.28 7.82
CA VAL A 29 -4.11 13.11 6.73
C VAL A 29 -2.81 13.76 7.15
N GLY A 30 -1.81 13.63 6.31
CA GLY A 30 -0.50 14.18 6.58
C GLY A 30 0.47 13.20 7.23
N ASP A 31 -0.03 12.07 7.72
CA ASP A 31 0.85 11.09 8.33
C ASP A 31 1.59 10.33 7.25
N LYS A 32 2.79 9.93 7.56
CA LYS A 32 3.62 9.21 6.62
C LYS A 32 3.42 7.72 6.75
N LEU A 33 3.31 7.04 5.63
CA LEU A 33 3.21 5.60 5.62
C LEU A 33 4.57 4.96 5.79
N PRO A 34 4.64 3.73 6.26
CA PRO A 34 5.89 2.99 6.27
C PRO A 34 6.43 2.94 4.84
N ASN A 35 7.71 2.72 4.71
CA ASN A 35 8.30 2.69 3.39
C ASN A 35 7.94 1.41 2.66
N GLU A 36 8.30 1.35 1.39
CA GLU A 36 7.97 0.24 0.52
C GLU A 36 8.42 -1.09 1.09
N PHE A 37 9.61 -1.12 1.62
CA PHE A 37 10.17 -2.33 2.17
C PHE A 37 9.36 -2.80 3.37
N GLN A 38 9.02 -1.89 4.26
CA GLN A 38 8.24 -2.21 5.43
C GLN A 38 6.83 -2.65 5.07
N LEU A 39 6.22 -1.98 4.10
CA LEU A 39 4.88 -2.35 3.67
C LEU A 39 4.89 -3.73 3.03
N ALA A 40 5.96 -4.08 2.35
CA ALA A 40 6.07 -5.39 1.74
C ALA A 40 6.01 -6.46 2.83
N GLU A 41 6.67 -6.22 3.94
CA GLU A 41 6.63 -7.16 5.04
C GLU A 41 5.27 -7.20 5.71
N ILE A 42 4.69 -6.05 5.94
CA ILE A 42 3.38 -5.96 6.57
C ILE A 42 2.33 -6.67 5.75
N CYS A 43 2.38 -6.50 4.45
CA CYS A 43 1.38 -7.08 3.57
C CYS A 43 1.71 -8.49 3.10
N GLY A 44 2.93 -8.93 3.31
CA GLY A 44 3.32 -10.26 2.88
C GLY A 44 3.45 -10.40 1.37
N VAL A 45 3.90 -9.34 0.69
CA VAL A 45 4.04 -9.35 -0.76
C VAL A 45 5.39 -8.75 -1.13
N GLY A 46 5.72 -8.78 -2.40
CA GLY A 46 6.97 -8.20 -2.86
C GLY A 46 6.88 -6.69 -2.94
N ARG A 47 8.03 -6.04 -3.00
CA ARG A 47 8.05 -4.58 -3.06
C ARG A 47 7.44 -4.04 -4.34
N SER A 48 7.61 -4.76 -5.45
CA SER A 48 7.03 -4.27 -6.69
C SER A 48 5.50 -4.27 -6.61
N THR A 49 4.93 -5.23 -5.89
CA THR A 49 3.49 -5.28 -5.72
C THR A 49 3.04 -4.11 -4.84
N VAL A 50 3.84 -3.79 -3.81
CA VAL A 50 3.54 -2.64 -2.96
C VAL A 50 3.56 -1.37 -3.80
N ARG A 51 4.54 -1.25 -4.67
CA ARG A 51 4.68 -0.06 -5.50
C ARG A 51 3.44 0.13 -6.37
N GLU A 52 2.95 -0.98 -6.95
CA GLU A 52 1.77 -0.90 -7.79
C GLU A 52 0.53 -0.58 -6.94
N ALA A 53 0.46 -1.13 -5.73
CA ALA A 53 -0.65 -0.86 -4.84
C ALA A 53 -0.68 0.61 -4.45
N ILE A 54 0.49 1.19 -4.20
CA ILE A 54 0.58 2.59 -3.85
C ILE A 54 0.08 3.45 -5.02
N LYS A 55 0.40 3.05 -6.25
CA LYS A 55 -0.09 3.78 -7.40
C LYS A 55 -1.62 3.80 -7.43
N LEU A 56 -2.24 2.69 -7.08
CA LEU A 56 -3.68 2.62 -7.03
C LEU A 56 -4.23 3.56 -5.96
N LEU A 57 -3.56 3.62 -4.83
CA LEU A 57 -4.01 4.50 -3.76
C LEU A 57 -3.83 5.97 -4.12
N VAL A 58 -2.78 6.27 -4.86
CA VAL A 58 -2.57 7.63 -5.34
C VAL A 58 -3.68 7.98 -6.31
N PHE A 59 -3.98 7.06 -7.22
CA PHE A 59 -5.00 7.29 -8.23
C PHE A 59 -6.36 7.54 -7.59
N SER A 60 -6.66 6.86 -6.50
CA SER A 60 -7.93 7.03 -5.82
C SER A 60 -7.92 8.18 -4.81
N GLY A 61 -6.82 8.91 -4.73
CA GLY A 61 -6.76 10.07 -3.85
C GLY A 61 -6.56 9.78 -2.38
N LYS A 62 -6.13 8.57 -2.06
CA LYS A 62 -5.95 8.19 -0.65
C LYS A 62 -4.60 8.59 -0.09
N VAL A 63 -3.59 8.61 -0.94
CA VAL A 63 -2.24 8.97 -0.51
C VAL A 63 -1.57 9.77 -1.60
N GLU A 64 -0.44 10.38 -1.26
CA GLU A 64 0.37 11.05 -2.26
C GLU A 64 1.82 10.72 -2.00
N VAL A 65 2.60 10.62 -3.06
CA VAL A 65 4.01 10.32 -2.97
C VAL A 65 4.77 11.61 -3.15
N ILE A 66 5.60 11.93 -2.17
CA ILE A 66 6.44 13.14 -2.25
C ILE A 66 7.86 12.68 -2.50
N ARG A 67 8.36 12.96 -3.68
CA ARG A 67 9.65 12.52 -4.09
C ARG A 67 10.72 12.88 -3.10
N GLY A 68 11.53 11.90 -2.76
CA GLY A 68 12.61 12.11 -1.82
C GLY A 68 12.18 12.15 -0.38
N SER A 69 10.88 12.03 -0.12
CA SER A 69 10.40 12.10 1.25
C SER A 69 9.63 10.85 1.66
N GLY A 70 8.63 10.49 0.89
CA GLY A 70 7.85 9.30 1.22
C GLY A 70 6.43 9.40 0.73
N THR A 71 5.59 8.50 1.24
CA THR A 71 4.19 8.45 0.89
C THR A 71 3.38 8.90 2.10
N TYR A 72 2.46 9.80 1.88
CA TYR A 72 1.70 10.41 2.94
C TYR A 72 0.20 10.26 2.74
N ILE A 73 -0.55 10.22 3.83
CA ILE A 73 -2.01 10.11 3.77
C ILE A 73 -2.56 11.45 3.28
N LYS A 74 -3.49 11.36 2.35
CA LYS A 74 -4.02 12.54 1.73
C LYS A 74 -5.48 12.78 2.10
#